data_a590e0f63fca87a75d9391bd3cf60b88
#
_entry.id   a590e0f63fca87a75d9391bd3cf60b88
#
_cell.length_a   1.000
_cell.length_b   1.000
_cell.length_c   1.000
_cell.angle_alpha   90.00
_cell.angle_beta   90.00
_cell.angle_gamma   90.00
#
_symmetry.space_group_name_H-M   'P 1'
#
loop_
_entity.id
_entity.type
_entity.pdbx_description
1 polymer ?
#
loop_
_entity_poly.entity_id
_entity_poly.type
_entity_poly.pdbx_seq_one_letter_code
_entity_poly.pdbx_strand_id
1 'polypeptide(L)'
;MEAFAHVKYVRMSPRKVKLVCDMIRGKDVKTAAAYLSQTSKAACEPMAKLLKSAVANAEHNHNMNADELYVSTVIANPGPVLKRGRIASRRGFVRILKRTTHITIGVSEKA
;
A
#
# COMPACT_ATOMS: atom_id res chain seq x y z
N MET A 1 17.96 4.21 -10.28
CA MET A 1 17.95 3.36 -9.08
C MET A 1 16.63 3.54 -8.34
N GLU A 2 16.06 2.47 -7.87
CA GLU A 2 14.81 2.51 -7.10
C GLU A 2 15.03 1.93 -5.72
N ALA A 3 14.36 2.51 -4.72
CA ALA A 3 14.32 1.94 -3.38
C ALA A 3 12.90 1.44 -3.13
N PHE A 4 12.77 0.27 -2.55
CA PHE A 4 11.48 -0.38 -2.35
C PHE A 4 11.18 -0.57 -0.87
N ALA A 5 9.91 -0.59 -0.56
CA ALA A 5 9.41 -1.04 0.73
C ALA A 5 8.20 -1.94 0.48
N HIS A 6 8.07 -2.96 1.30
CA HIS A 6 7.00 -3.95 1.17
C HIS A 6 6.25 -4.08 2.49
N VAL A 7 4.95 -4.24 2.42
CA VAL A 7 4.16 -4.69 3.56
C VAL A 7 3.29 -5.85 3.11
N LYS A 8 3.23 -6.88 3.94
CA LYS A 8 2.50 -8.11 3.62
C LYS A 8 1.33 -8.30 4.57
N TYR A 9 0.32 -9.01 4.09
CA TYR A 9 -0.83 -9.44 4.90
C TYR A 9 -1.64 -8.29 5.47
N VAL A 10 -1.76 -7.20 4.71
CA VAL A 10 -2.65 -6.11 5.10
C VAL A 10 -4.10 -6.60 4.98
N ARG A 11 -4.87 -6.49 6.07
CA ARG A 11 -6.24 -7.00 6.14
C ARG A 11 -7.21 -6.08 5.40
N MET A 12 -7.03 -5.99 4.10
CA MET A 12 -7.87 -5.18 3.21
C MET A 12 -7.97 -5.84 1.86
N SER A 13 -9.08 -5.60 1.17
CA SER A 13 -9.28 -6.11 -0.17
C SER A 13 -8.30 -5.44 -1.14
N PRO A 14 -7.63 -6.20 -2.04
CA PRO A 14 -6.74 -5.62 -3.05
C PRO A 14 -7.44 -4.58 -3.91
N ARG A 15 -8.71 -4.78 -4.21
CA ARG A 15 -9.49 -3.86 -5.02
C ARG A 15 -9.55 -2.46 -4.42
N LYS A 16 -9.77 -2.38 -3.10
CA LYS A 16 -9.82 -1.11 -2.39
C LYS A 16 -8.45 -0.46 -2.28
N VAL A 17 -7.41 -1.26 -2.06
CA VAL A 17 -6.04 -0.76 -1.98
C VAL A 17 -5.58 -0.21 -3.32
N LYS A 18 -5.96 -0.85 -4.43
CA LYS A 18 -5.59 -0.39 -5.77
C LYS A 18 -6.10 1.01 -6.08
N LEU A 19 -7.26 1.38 -5.58
CA LEU A 19 -7.78 2.73 -5.76
C LEU A 19 -6.84 3.78 -5.17
N VAL A 20 -6.29 3.50 -3.99
CA VAL A 20 -5.32 4.40 -3.34
C VAL A 20 -4.00 4.38 -4.10
N CYS A 21 -3.56 3.21 -4.57
CA CYS A 21 -2.33 3.10 -5.35
C CYS A 21 -2.38 4.00 -6.59
N ASP A 22 -3.51 4.01 -7.28
CA ASP A 22 -3.67 4.82 -8.49
C ASP A 22 -3.60 6.32 -8.20
N MET A 23 -3.98 6.74 -7.00
CA MET A 23 -3.91 8.15 -6.59
C MET A 23 -2.48 8.65 -6.48
N ILE A 24 -1.56 7.81 -6.06
CA ILE A 24 -0.20 8.26 -5.74
C ILE A 24 0.84 7.85 -6.78
N ARG A 25 0.48 6.99 -7.72
CA ARG A 25 1.44 6.52 -8.74
C ARG A 25 1.91 7.68 -9.61
N GLY A 26 3.21 7.82 -9.74
CA GLY A 26 3.82 8.87 -10.55
C GLY A 26 3.89 10.24 -9.90
N LYS A 27 3.44 10.37 -8.67
CA LYS A 27 3.45 11.64 -7.94
C LYS A 27 4.73 11.81 -7.14
N ASP A 28 5.11 13.06 -6.87
CA ASP A 28 6.21 13.35 -5.95
C ASP A 28 5.89 12.76 -4.58
N VAL A 29 6.93 12.37 -3.84
CA VAL A 29 6.75 11.82 -2.50
C VAL A 29 5.97 12.78 -1.61
N LYS A 30 6.29 14.08 -1.66
CA LYS A 30 5.58 15.08 -0.85
C LYS A 30 4.10 15.18 -1.21
N THR A 31 3.79 15.17 -2.50
CA THR A 31 2.41 15.21 -2.99
C THR A 31 1.66 13.93 -2.62
N ALA A 32 2.31 12.77 -2.77
CA ALA A 32 1.71 11.49 -2.40
C ALA A 32 1.39 11.45 -0.91
N ALA A 33 2.32 11.89 -0.07
CA ALA A 33 2.12 11.91 1.38
C ALA A 33 0.94 12.82 1.75
N ALA A 34 0.82 13.98 1.09
CA ALA A 34 -0.29 14.90 1.33
C ALA A 34 -1.63 14.27 0.95
N TYR A 35 -1.70 13.60 -0.20
CA TYR A 35 -2.92 12.90 -0.60
C TYR A 35 -3.32 11.82 0.39
N LEU A 36 -2.35 11.04 0.85
CA LEU A 36 -2.63 9.97 1.81
C LEU A 36 -3.11 10.51 3.15
N SER A 37 -2.58 11.65 3.60
CA SER A 37 -2.99 12.23 4.88
C SER A 37 -4.38 12.86 4.81
N GLN A 38 -4.82 13.33 3.65
CA GLN A 38 -6.09 14.02 3.49
C GLN A 38 -7.23 13.11 3.06
N THR A 39 -6.93 11.95 2.53
CA THR A 39 -7.94 11.01 2.07
C THR A 39 -8.42 10.13 3.23
N SER A 40 -9.72 9.96 3.34
CA SER A 40 -10.33 9.24 4.47
C SER A 40 -10.49 7.74 4.27
N LYS A 41 -9.80 7.15 3.30
CA LYS A 41 -9.86 5.70 3.07
C LYS A 41 -8.97 4.94 4.05
N ALA A 42 -9.44 3.78 4.50
CA ALA A 42 -8.71 2.96 5.46
C ALA A 42 -7.34 2.52 4.95
N ALA A 43 -7.19 2.30 3.65
CA ALA A 43 -5.93 1.89 3.06
C ALA A 43 -4.84 2.97 3.13
N CYS A 44 -5.20 4.23 3.34
CA CYS A 44 -4.23 5.32 3.35
C CYS A 44 -3.25 5.25 4.51
N GLU A 45 -3.69 4.77 5.67
CA GLU A 45 -2.81 4.68 6.84
C GLU A 45 -1.63 3.73 6.62
N PRO A 46 -1.84 2.45 6.25
CA PRO A 46 -0.71 1.56 5.98
C PRO A 46 0.11 2.01 4.78
N MET A 47 -0.51 2.63 3.78
CA MET A 47 0.21 3.15 2.62
C MET A 47 1.12 4.31 2.99
N ALA A 48 0.66 5.21 3.88
CA ALA A 48 1.48 6.33 4.35
C ALA A 48 2.72 5.84 5.11
N LYS A 49 2.55 4.83 5.96
CA LYS A 49 3.67 4.22 6.68
C LYS A 49 4.65 3.56 5.73
N LEU A 50 4.14 2.86 4.72
CA LEU A 50 4.96 2.19 3.72
C LEU A 50 5.75 3.20 2.89
N LEU A 51 5.12 4.31 2.52
CA LEU A 51 5.80 5.37 1.78
C LEU A 51 6.95 5.96 2.59
N LYS A 52 6.75 6.20 3.88
CA LYS A 52 7.83 6.64 4.77
C LYS A 52 8.98 5.65 4.79
N SER A 53 8.68 4.35 4.84
CA SER A 53 9.69 3.30 4.82
C SER A 53 10.49 3.31 3.52
N ALA A 54 9.81 3.48 2.39
CA ALA A 54 10.48 3.54 1.08
C ALA A 54 11.40 4.75 0.99
N VAL A 55 10.96 5.90 1.47
CA VAL A 55 11.77 7.13 1.48
C VAL A 55 12.99 6.95 2.40
N ALA A 56 12.79 6.38 3.59
CA ALA A 56 13.90 6.12 4.51
C ALA A 56 14.92 5.16 3.90
N ASN A 57 14.47 4.12 3.19
CA ASN A 57 15.37 3.21 2.50
C ASN A 57 16.16 3.92 1.40
N ALA A 58 15.52 4.82 0.68
CA ALA A 58 16.18 5.59 -0.37
C ALA A 58 17.28 6.49 0.21
N GLU A 59 16.97 7.19 1.30
CA GLU A 59 17.92 8.11 1.92
C GLU A 59 19.09 7.40 2.58
N HIS A 60 18.81 6.36 3.38
CA HIS A 60 19.81 5.73 4.22
C HIS A 60 20.61 4.65 3.50
N ASN A 61 19.97 3.89 2.62
CA ASN A 61 20.64 2.76 1.97
C ASN A 61 21.21 3.10 0.58
N HIS A 62 20.65 4.10 -0.08
CA HIS A 62 21.02 4.46 -1.45
C HIS A 62 21.48 5.90 -1.61
N ASN A 63 21.53 6.66 -0.53
CA ASN A 63 21.98 8.06 -0.52
C ASN A 63 21.22 8.97 -1.50
N MET A 64 19.93 8.67 -1.70
CA MET A 64 19.08 9.48 -2.57
C MET A 64 18.61 10.75 -1.86
N ASN A 65 18.39 11.80 -2.64
CA ASN A 65 17.85 13.05 -2.12
C ASN A 65 16.32 12.96 -2.04
N ALA A 66 15.77 13.08 -0.83
CA ALA A 66 14.33 12.97 -0.61
C ALA A 66 13.53 14.01 -1.41
N ASP A 67 14.08 15.18 -1.64
CA ASP A 67 13.37 16.24 -2.38
C ASP A 67 13.19 15.92 -3.87
N GLU A 68 13.96 14.99 -4.39
CA GLU A 68 13.92 14.59 -5.79
C GLU A 68 13.20 13.28 -6.02
N LEU A 69 12.68 12.66 -4.97
CA LEU A 69 12.01 11.34 -5.06
C LEU A 69 10.59 11.47 -5.58
N TYR A 70 10.20 10.49 -6.38
CA TYR A 70 8.81 10.33 -6.79
C TYR A 70 8.42 8.86 -6.66
N VAL A 71 7.13 8.61 -6.61
CA VAL A 71 6.61 7.24 -6.52
C VAL A 71 6.64 6.63 -7.93
N SER A 72 7.61 5.78 -8.18
CA SER A 72 7.79 5.15 -9.50
C SER A 72 6.98 3.89 -9.65
N THR A 73 6.79 3.14 -8.57
CA THR A 73 6.11 1.85 -8.59
C THR A 73 5.20 1.74 -7.39
N VAL A 74 3.95 1.39 -7.60
CA VAL A 74 3.01 1.04 -6.54
C VAL A 74 2.22 -0.16 -6.99
N ILE A 75 2.33 -1.25 -6.26
CA ILE A 75 1.67 -2.50 -6.61
C ILE A 75 0.92 -3.03 -5.40
N ALA A 76 -0.32 -3.45 -5.62
CA ALA A 76 -1.12 -4.13 -4.62
C ALA A 76 -1.48 -5.51 -5.17
N ASN A 77 -0.89 -6.54 -4.61
CA ASN A 77 -1.13 -7.92 -5.03
C ASN A 77 -1.99 -8.65 -3.99
N PRO A 78 -2.88 -9.54 -4.44
CA PRO A 78 -3.67 -10.32 -3.48
C PRO A 78 -2.77 -11.27 -2.69
N GLY A 79 -3.00 -11.30 -1.39
CA GLY A 79 -2.36 -12.25 -0.48
C GLY A 79 -3.30 -13.41 -0.17
N PRO A 80 -2.95 -14.26 0.80
CA PRO A 80 -3.81 -15.36 1.19
C PRO A 80 -5.18 -14.88 1.66
N VAL A 81 -6.22 -15.61 1.28
CA VAL A 81 -7.58 -15.34 1.73
C VAL A 81 -7.83 -16.13 3.01
N LEU A 82 -8.20 -15.44 4.07
CA LEU A 82 -8.55 -16.08 5.33
C LEU A 82 -10.00 -16.53 5.25
N LYS A 83 -10.21 -17.83 5.35
CA LYS A 83 -11.54 -18.42 5.28
C LYS A 83 -12.11 -18.56 6.67
N ARG A 84 -13.20 -17.87 6.94
CA ARG A 84 -13.87 -17.92 8.24
C ARG A 84 -15.31 -18.37 8.05
N GLY A 85 -15.90 -18.92 9.08
CA GLY A 85 -17.26 -19.38 9.02
C GLY A 85 -18.14 -18.62 10.00
N ARG A 86 -19.41 -18.58 9.68
CA ARG A 86 -20.43 -17.94 10.50
C ARG A 86 -21.71 -18.73 10.39
N ILE A 87 -22.42 -18.90 11.50
CA ILE A 87 -23.70 -19.59 11.51
C ILE A 87 -24.77 -18.65 10.97
N ALA A 88 -25.48 -19.11 9.93
CA ALA A 88 -26.65 -18.42 9.40
C ALA A 88 -27.90 -19.13 9.86
N SER A 89 -28.98 -18.38 10.10
CA SER A 89 -30.16 -18.85 10.81
C SER A 89 -30.88 -20.06 10.18
N ARG A 90 -30.80 -20.27 8.89
CA ARG A 90 -31.49 -21.39 8.24
C ARG A 90 -30.59 -22.37 7.49
N ARG A 91 -29.39 -21.98 7.19
CA ARG A 91 -28.47 -22.83 6.43
C ARG A 91 -27.31 -23.35 7.25
N GLY A 92 -27.29 -23.05 8.51
CA GLY A 92 -26.27 -23.48 9.43
C GLY A 92 -24.98 -22.70 9.34
N PHE A 93 -24.29 -22.76 8.20
CA PHE A 93 -22.94 -22.24 8.11
C PHE A 93 -22.72 -21.45 6.82
N VAL A 94 -22.22 -20.23 6.94
CA VAL A 94 -21.89 -19.37 5.80
C VAL A 94 -20.41 -19.04 5.85
N ARG A 95 -19.73 -19.21 4.72
CA ARG A 95 -18.31 -18.91 4.61
C ARG A 95 -18.11 -17.41 4.43
N ILE A 96 -17.19 -16.86 5.21
CA ILE A 96 -16.77 -15.47 5.09
C ILE A 96 -15.31 -15.45 4.64
N LEU A 97 -15.02 -14.72 3.56
CA LEU A 97 -13.69 -14.60 3.04
C LEU A 97 -13.08 -13.28 3.49
N LYS A 98 -12.00 -13.36 4.26
CA LYS A 98 -11.22 -12.19 4.68
C LYS A 98 -10.01 -12.07 3.78
N ARG A 99 -10.00 -11.08 2.90
CA ARG A 99 -8.93 -10.91 1.93
C ARG A 99 -7.78 -10.15 2.54
N THR A 100 -6.57 -10.47 2.07
CA THR A 100 -5.37 -9.73 2.44
C THR A 100 -4.69 -9.20 1.19
N THR A 101 -3.80 -8.24 1.37
CA THR A 101 -3.08 -7.59 0.27
C THR A 101 -1.62 -7.44 0.64
N HIS A 102 -0.75 -7.66 -0.31
CA HIS A 102 0.67 -7.33 -0.22
C HIS A 102 0.90 -6.05 -1.02
N ILE A 103 1.49 -5.05 -0.40
CA ILE A 103 1.71 -3.75 -1.03
C ILE A 103 3.21 -3.52 -1.20
N THR A 104 3.61 -3.06 -2.36
CA THR A 104 4.98 -2.67 -2.67
C THR A 104 5.00 -1.24 -3.17
N ILE A 105 5.83 -0.39 -2.58
CA ILE A 105 6.06 0.97 -3.06
C ILE A 105 7.54 1.09 -3.42
N GLY A 106 7.80 1.56 -4.63
CA GLY A 106 9.14 1.91 -5.08
C GLY A 106 9.23 3.40 -5.32
N VAL A 107 10.32 4.00 -4.88
CA VAL A 107 10.61 5.41 -5.13
C VAL A 107 11.91 5.53 -5.88
N SER A 108 12.00 6.57 -6.71
CA SER A 108 13.14 6.80 -7.60
C SER A 108 13.41 8.29 -7.67
N GLU A 109 14.65 8.67 -7.96
CA GLU A 109 14.97 10.07 -8.18
C GLU A 109 14.53 10.50 -9.58
N LYS A 110 14.07 11.72 -9.70
CA LYS A 110 13.73 12.31 -10.99
C LYS A 110 14.99 12.51 -11.80
N ALA A 111 14.91 12.22 -13.08
CA ALA A 111 16.02 12.43 -13.99
C ALA A 111 16.25 13.92 -14.26
#